data_77f636c74d1eecd1b2e5e1c43ed1f0b1
#
_entry.id   77f636c74d1eecd1b2e5e1c43ed1f0b1
#
_cell.length_a   1.000
_cell.length_b   1.000
_cell.length_c   1.000
_cell.angle_alpha   90.00
_cell.angle_beta   90.00
_cell.angle_gamma   90.00
#
_symmetry.space_group_name_H-M   'P 1'
#
loop_
_entity.id
_entity.type
_entity.pdbx_description
1 polymer ?
#
loop_
_entity_poly.entity_id
_entity_poly.type
_entity_poly.pdbx_seq_one_letter_code
_entity_poly.pdbx_strand_id
1 'polypeptide(L)'
;KDKPAGGVYYNLGIAIHNAINDIVENTQLSGGSKTPSILLIGRYGFDARNMCKSNEFNYDEKSGRVYSAKLGSKVKLQFLTAHSSKGLSADNVIIINAKDETYGFPSKVDDDPILNLVVSNDTSYNYAEERRLFYVALTRTKNRVFIITPERRPSEFIKELLSEPHNYPNVTLNGALKVDVNAPKKIKDCCPICGYPMQFKWNKNYGLRLWICSNDQEVCGFMTNDKRGGDLSIHKCDWCQDGYLVVKSGSGGYFLGCTNYKTDKSGCNR
;
A
#
# COMPACT_ATOMS: atom_id res chain seq x y z
N LYS A 1 8.85 23.67 -30.57
CA LYS A 1 9.53 22.60 -29.77
C LYS A 1 8.47 21.90 -29.01
N ASP A 2 7.96 20.82 -29.59
CA ASP A 2 6.88 19.99 -29.06
C ASP A 2 7.39 19.33 -27.80
N LYS A 3 6.76 19.65 -26.67
CA LYS A 3 6.87 18.81 -25.48
C LYS A 3 6.29 17.44 -25.86
N PRO A 4 7.03 16.34 -25.69
CA PRO A 4 6.45 15.05 -25.95
C PRO A 4 5.19 14.93 -25.09
N ALA A 5 4.09 14.58 -25.72
CA ALA A 5 2.81 14.28 -25.08
C ALA A 5 2.94 12.94 -24.31
N GLY A 6 3.87 12.91 -23.35
CA GLY A 6 4.29 11.71 -22.64
C GLY A 6 4.23 11.93 -21.15
N GLY A 7 3.03 12.00 -20.60
CA GLY A 7 2.81 11.98 -19.17
C GLY A 7 3.11 10.59 -18.57
N VAL A 8 2.79 10.43 -17.29
CA VAL A 8 2.97 9.21 -16.49
C VAL A 8 2.49 7.93 -17.20
N TYR A 9 1.44 8.01 -18.00
CA TYR A 9 0.88 6.88 -18.75
C TYR A 9 1.73 6.43 -19.95
N TYR A 10 2.43 7.35 -20.62
CA TYR A 10 3.37 7.02 -21.69
C TYR A 10 4.53 6.18 -21.15
N ASN A 11 5.09 6.59 -20.01
CA ASN A 11 6.15 5.83 -19.35
C ASN A 11 5.69 4.44 -18.87
N LEU A 12 4.44 4.33 -18.44
CA LEU A 12 3.83 3.03 -18.08
C LEU A 12 3.77 2.11 -19.28
N GLY A 13 3.31 2.60 -20.43
CA GLY A 13 3.26 1.84 -21.67
C GLY A 13 4.63 1.30 -22.10
N ILE A 14 5.66 2.17 -22.07
CA ILE A 14 7.04 1.76 -22.37
C ILE A 14 7.53 0.68 -21.39
N ALA A 15 7.30 0.86 -20.09
CA ALA A 15 7.73 -0.10 -19.09
C ALA A 15 7.07 -1.48 -19.29
N ILE A 16 5.79 -1.51 -19.64
CA ILE A 16 5.08 -2.76 -19.98
C ILE A 16 5.69 -3.39 -21.23
N HIS A 17 5.96 -2.61 -22.27
CA HIS A 17 6.61 -3.10 -23.49
C HIS A 17 7.98 -3.71 -23.22
N ASN A 18 8.81 -3.05 -22.43
CA ASN A 18 10.13 -3.55 -22.07
C ASN A 18 10.03 -4.89 -21.32
N ALA A 19 9.14 -4.99 -20.34
CA ALA A 19 8.91 -6.25 -19.61
C ALA A 19 8.42 -7.38 -20.55
N ILE A 20 7.56 -7.06 -21.52
CA ILE A 20 7.09 -8.05 -22.52
C ILE A 20 8.24 -8.48 -23.43
N ASN A 21 9.06 -7.55 -23.91
CA ASN A 21 10.22 -7.88 -24.74
C ASN A 21 11.19 -8.79 -23.99
N ASP A 22 11.50 -8.51 -22.73
CA ASP A 22 12.34 -9.38 -21.89
C ASP A 22 11.73 -10.80 -21.76
N ILE A 23 10.41 -10.93 -21.66
CA ILE A 23 9.73 -12.21 -21.61
C ILE A 23 9.87 -12.96 -22.94
N VAL A 24 9.65 -12.27 -24.07
CA VAL A 24 9.74 -12.87 -25.40
C VAL A 24 11.16 -13.35 -25.69
N GLU A 25 12.15 -12.52 -25.45
CA GLU A 25 13.57 -12.85 -25.64
C GLU A 25 13.98 -14.07 -24.78
N ASN A 26 13.64 -14.07 -23.50
CA ASN A 26 13.93 -15.21 -22.62
C ASN A 26 13.23 -16.50 -23.05
N THR A 27 11.99 -16.40 -23.58
CA THR A 27 11.26 -17.57 -24.08
C THR A 27 11.94 -18.14 -25.34
N GLN A 28 12.42 -17.30 -26.25
CA GLN A 28 13.14 -17.69 -27.44
C GLN A 28 14.49 -18.37 -27.12
N LEU A 29 15.26 -17.75 -26.18
CA LEU A 29 16.54 -18.29 -25.72
C LEU A 29 16.42 -19.68 -25.08
N SER A 30 15.27 -19.94 -24.44
CA SER A 30 14.98 -21.23 -23.79
C SER A 30 14.48 -22.28 -24.77
N GLY A 31 14.52 -22.03 -26.07
CA GLY A 31 14.07 -22.99 -27.13
C GLY A 31 12.53 -23.17 -27.16
N GLY A 32 11.78 -22.31 -26.53
CA GLY A 32 10.32 -22.35 -26.47
C GLY A 32 9.70 -21.94 -27.82
N SER A 33 9.06 -22.87 -28.53
CA SER A 33 8.30 -22.58 -29.75
C SER A 33 6.90 -22.01 -29.48
N LYS A 34 6.45 -21.97 -28.23
CA LYS A 34 5.10 -21.58 -27.84
C LYS A 34 4.99 -20.10 -27.57
N THR A 35 3.96 -19.46 -28.14
CA THR A 35 3.61 -18.06 -27.81
C THR A 35 3.32 -17.92 -26.31
N PRO A 36 4.11 -17.15 -25.55
CA PRO A 36 3.91 -17.01 -24.12
C PRO A 36 2.59 -16.29 -23.80
N SER A 37 1.91 -16.77 -22.77
CA SER A 37 0.77 -16.09 -22.17
C SER A 37 1.24 -15.15 -21.08
N ILE A 38 0.75 -13.91 -21.12
CA ILE A 38 1.10 -12.88 -20.14
C ILE A 38 -0.18 -12.30 -19.55
N LEU A 39 -0.27 -12.33 -18.23
CA LEU A 39 -1.36 -11.73 -17.50
C LEU A 39 -0.90 -10.38 -16.93
N LEU A 40 -1.55 -9.31 -17.38
CA LEU A 40 -1.38 -7.98 -16.83
C LEU A 40 -2.33 -7.83 -15.63
N ILE A 41 -1.81 -7.57 -14.44
CA ILE A 41 -2.60 -7.46 -13.23
C ILE A 41 -2.56 -6.01 -12.71
N GLY A 42 -3.74 -5.38 -12.64
CA GLY A 42 -3.94 -4.11 -11.94
C GLY A 42 -4.65 -4.29 -10.60
N ARG A 43 -4.61 -3.27 -9.75
CA ARG A 43 -5.40 -3.28 -8.53
C ARG A 43 -6.87 -2.99 -8.84
N TYR A 44 -7.14 -2.12 -9.82
CA TYR A 44 -8.46 -1.67 -10.23
C TYR A 44 -8.71 -1.87 -11.73
N GLY A 45 -9.98 -1.99 -12.13
CA GLY A 45 -10.35 -2.13 -13.54
C GLY A 45 -9.94 -0.92 -14.40
N PHE A 46 -9.89 0.28 -13.84
CA PHE A 46 -9.44 1.47 -14.57
C PHE A 46 -7.93 1.48 -14.86
N ASP A 47 -7.14 0.60 -14.26
CA ASP A 47 -5.71 0.47 -14.59
C ASP A 47 -5.50 0.04 -16.04
N ALA A 48 -6.40 -0.80 -16.57
CA ALA A 48 -6.40 -1.13 -18.01
C ALA A 48 -6.63 0.10 -18.89
N ARG A 49 -7.61 0.93 -18.55
CA ARG A 49 -7.87 2.18 -19.30
C ARG A 49 -6.71 3.17 -19.19
N ASN A 50 -6.06 3.24 -18.03
CA ASN A 50 -4.87 4.07 -17.84
C ASN A 50 -3.68 3.58 -18.67
N MET A 51 -3.48 2.26 -18.78
CA MET A 51 -2.49 1.68 -19.68
C MET A 51 -2.75 2.05 -21.14
N CYS A 52 -4.01 2.03 -21.59
CA CYS A 52 -4.38 2.40 -22.96
C CYS A 52 -4.11 3.87 -23.30
N LYS A 53 -4.06 4.78 -22.31
CA LYS A 53 -3.69 6.19 -22.51
C LYS A 53 -2.26 6.37 -23.02
N SER A 54 -1.43 5.34 -22.98
CA SER A 54 -0.10 5.33 -23.59
C SER A 54 -0.15 5.28 -25.14
N ASN A 55 -1.29 4.95 -25.74
CA ASN A 55 -1.49 4.63 -27.15
C ASN A 55 -0.69 3.40 -27.65
N GLU A 56 -0.08 2.65 -26.74
CA GLU A 56 0.70 1.44 -27.04
C GLU A 56 -0.17 0.18 -27.00
N PHE A 57 -1.28 0.25 -26.25
CA PHE A 57 -2.17 -0.88 -25.98
C PHE A 57 -3.63 -0.51 -26.19
N ASN A 58 -4.40 -1.49 -26.68
CA ASN A 58 -5.85 -1.46 -26.74
C ASN A 58 -6.40 -2.57 -25.84
N TYR A 59 -7.51 -2.29 -25.17
CA TYR A 59 -8.14 -3.22 -24.22
C TYR A 59 -9.60 -3.45 -24.60
N ASP A 60 -9.97 -4.71 -24.71
CA ASP A 60 -11.35 -5.14 -24.87
C ASP A 60 -11.92 -5.54 -23.49
N GLU A 61 -12.80 -4.70 -22.95
CA GLU A 61 -13.40 -4.92 -21.63
C GLU A 61 -14.24 -6.21 -21.54
N LYS A 62 -14.83 -6.66 -22.66
CA LYS A 62 -15.70 -7.84 -22.66
C LYS A 62 -14.91 -9.13 -22.55
N SER A 63 -13.81 -9.23 -23.27
CA SER A 63 -12.97 -10.44 -23.28
C SER A 63 -11.77 -10.38 -22.33
N GLY A 64 -11.47 -9.21 -21.77
CA GLY A 64 -10.25 -8.96 -20.97
C GLY A 64 -8.97 -8.98 -21.80
N ARG A 65 -9.05 -9.07 -23.13
CA ARG A 65 -7.88 -9.16 -24.01
C ARG A 65 -7.22 -7.80 -24.19
N VAL A 66 -5.90 -7.83 -24.25
CA VAL A 66 -5.08 -6.66 -24.52
C VAL A 66 -4.35 -6.89 -25.85
N TYR A 67 -4.30 -5.85 -26.67
CA TYR A 67 -3.70 -5.88 -27.99
C TYR A 67 -2.65 -4.77 -28.10
N SER A 68 -1.58 -5.07 -28.81
CA SER A 68 -0.58 -4.06 -29.19
C SER A 68 -0.16 -4.31 -30.62
N ALA A 69 -0.22 -3.28 -31.47
CA ALA A 69 0.19 -3.34 -32.85
C ALA A 69 1.68 -3.71 -32.99
N LYS A 70 2.52 -3.28 -32.06
CA LYS A 70 3.96 -3.54 -32.06
C LYS A 70 4.30 -4.99 -31.72
N LEU A 71 3.49 -5.65 -30.91
CA LEU A 71 3.72 -7.01 -30.44
C LEU A 71 3.07 -8.07 -31.34
N GLY A 72 1.99 -7.70 -32.01
CA GLY A 72 1.25 -8.62 -32.90
C GLY A 72 0.87 -9.92 -32.21
N SER A 73 1.10 -11.05 -32.87
CA SER A 73 0.80 -12.40 -32.35
C SER A 73 1.92 -13.04 -31.53
N LYS A 74 3.00 -12.32 -31.25
CA LYS A 74 4.16 -12.86 -30.50
C LYS A 74 3.83 -13.23 -29.06
N VAL A 75 2.77 -12.63 -28.50
CA VAL A 75 2.34 -12.84 -27.12
C VAL A 75 0.81 -12.89 -27.02
N LYS A 76 0.30 -13.60 -26.01
CA LYS A 76 -1.11 -13.57 -25.63
C LYS A 76 -1.25 -12.73 -24.38
N LEU A 77 -1.86 -11.54 -24.50
CA LEU A 77 -2.04 -10.60 -23.39
C LEU A 77 -3.47 -10.62 -22.89
N GLN A 78 -3.63 -10.68 -21.59
CA GLN A 78 -4.91 -10.51 -20.90
C GLN A 78 -4.73 -9.58 -19.72
N PHE A 79 -5.71 -8.73 -19.46
CA PHE A 79 -5.76 -7.91 -18.25
C PHE A 79 -6.81 -8.44 -17.29
N LEU A 80 -6.46 -8.51 -16.01
CA LEU A 80 -7.37 -8.77 -14.90
C LEU A 80 -7.04 -7.88 -13.72
N THR A 81 -8.04 -7.64 -12.88
CA THR A 81 -7.73 -7.09 -11.55
C THR A 81 -7.14 -8.18 -10.67
N ALA A 82 -6.43 -7.78 -9.62
CA ALA A 82 -5.86 -8.74 -8.67
C ALA A 82 -6.95 -9.65 -8.07
N HIS A 83 -8.15 -9.13 -7.78
CA HIS A 83 -9.29 -9.93 -7.32
C HIS A 83 -9.77 -10.95 -8.37
N SER A 84 -9.94 -10.50 -9.61
CA SER A 84 -10.43 -11.37 -10.71
C SER A 84 -9.40 -12.40 -11.17
N SER A 85 -8.14 -12.24 -10.78
CA SER A 85 -7.06 -13.18 -11.15
C SER A 85 -7.05 -14.45 -10.31
N LYS A 86 -7.85 -14.53 -9.24
CA LYS A 86 -7.94 -15.70 -8.36
C LYS A 86 -8.36 -16.95 -9.16
N GLY A 87 -7.59 -18.04 -9.04
CA GLY A 87 -7.82 -19.31 -9.74
C GLY A 87 -7.28 -19.36 -11.16
N LEU A 88 -6.79 -18.25 -11.72
CA LEU A 88 -6.19 -18.23 -13.06
C LEU A 88 -4.66 -18.24 -12.96
N SER A 89 -4.00 -18.65 -14.04
CA SER A 89 -2.53 -18.60 -14.14
C SER A 89 -2.11 -18.34 -15.59
N ALA A 90 -0.93 -17.73 -15.75
CA ALA A 90 -0.29 -17.51 -17.03
C ALA A 90 1.18 -17.94 -16.99
N ASP A 91 1.84 -17.99 -18.15
CA ASP A 91 3.27 -18.30 -18.17
C ASP A 91 4.07 -17.20 -17.45
N ASN A 92 3.70 -15.93 -17.64
CA ASN A 92 4.30 -14.80 -16.95
C ASN A 92 3.23 -13.80 -16.46
N VAL A 93 3.56 -13.03 -15.46
CA VAL A 93 2.69 -11.98 -14.88
C VAL A 93 3.41 -10.65 -14.91
N ILE A 94 2.68 -9.59 -15.25
CA ILE A 94 3.15 -8.21 -15.09
C ILE A 94 2.15 -7.48 -14.19
N ILE A 95 2.57 -7.13 -12.98
CA ILE A 95 1.78 -6.29 -12.08
C ILE A 95 2.01 -4.83 -12.48
N ILE A 96 0.95 -4.18 -12.90
CA ILE A 96 1.00 -2.78 -13.31
C ILE A 96 0.52 -1.88 -12.17
N ASN A 97 1.06 -0.65 -12.12
CA ASN A 97 0.59 0.37 -11.18
C ASN A 97 0.87 0.06 -9.69
N ALA A 98 1.99 -0.62 -9.38
CA ALA A 98 2.46 -0.82 -8.01
C ALA A 98 3.05 0.49 -7.46
N LYS A 99 2.19 1.44 -7.07
CA LYS A 99 2.55 2.79 -6.64
C LYS A 99 2.00 3.14 -5.27
N ASP A 100 2.67 4.06 -4.59
CA ASP A 100 2.28 4.61 -3.30
C ASP A 100 1.32 5.82 -3.49
N GLU A 101 0.06 5.52 -3.80
CA GLU A 101 -1.04 6.50 -4.00
C GLU A 101 -2.34 5.92 -3.46
N THR A 102 -3.39 6.78 -3.31
CA THR A 102 -4.72 6.37 -2.81
C THR A 102 -5.27 5.16 -3.58
N TYR A 103 -5.16 5.18 -4.91
CA TYR A 103 -5.58 4.09 -5.79
C TYR A 103 -4.37 3.31 -6.32
N GLY A 104 -3.39 3.07 -5.46
CA GLY A 104 -2.21 2.28 -5.78
C GLY A 104 -2.39 0.80 -5.47
N PHE A 105 -1.28 0.11 -5.33
CA PHE A 105 -1.21 -1.24 -4.81
C PHE A 105 -0.05 -1.30 -3.80
N PRO A 106 -0.32 -1.22 -2.47
CA PRO A 106 -1.63 -1.33 -1.80
C PRO A 106 -2.56 -0.15 -2.04
N SER A 107 -3.86 -0.43 -2.04
CA SER A 107 -4.90 0.59 -1.96
C SER A 107 -4.87 1.28 -0.60
N LYS A 108 -5.09 2.60 -0.59
CA LYS A 108 -5.25 3.39 0.63
C LYS A 108 -6.70 3.88 0.80
N VAL A 109 -7.61 3.29 0.04
CA VAL A 109 -9.05 3.55 0.19
C VAL A 109 -9.49 2.81 1.43
N ASP A 110 -10.01 3.55 2.40
CA ASP A 110 -10.58 2.96 3.61
C ASP A 110 -11.84 2.17 3.25
N ASP A 111 -11.98 0.99 3.81
CA ASP A 111 -13.22 0.21 3.70
C ASP A 111 -14.37 0.94 4.42
N ASP A 112 -15.61 0.68 3.97
CA ASP A 112 -16.79 1.24 4.60
C ASP A 112 -16.79 0.87 6.10
N PRO A 113 -16.96 1.86 7.01
CA PRO A 113 -17.00 1.60 8.44
C PRO A 113 -18.00 0.51 8.88
N ILE A 114 -19.06 0.29 8.07
CA ILE A 114 -20.04 -0.77 8.32
C ILE A 114 -19.44 -2.16 8.08
N LEU A 115 -18.54 -2.31 7.11
CA LEU A 115 -17.86 -3.58 6.84
C LEU A 115 -16.91 -3.96 7.98
N ASN A 116 -16.31 -2.97 8.64
CA ASN A 116 -15.43 -3.19 9.79
C ASN A 116 -16.17 -3.73 11.04
N LEU A 117 -17.50 -3.64 11.09
CA LEU A 117 -18.32 -4.21 12.16
C LEU A 117 -18.62 -5.69 11.98
N VAL A 118 -18.51 -6.21 10.75
CA VAL A 118 -18.91 -7.58 10.39
C VAL A 118 -17.71 -8.48 10.14
N VAL A 119 -16.62 -7.90 9.67
CA VAL A 119 -15.36 -8.63 9.43
C VAL A 119 -14.46 -8.41 10.63
N SER A 120 -14.17 -9.46 11.39
CA SER A 120 -13.11 -9.43 12.39
C SER A 120 -11.80 -9.14 11.66
N ASN A 121 -11.39 -7.88 11.67
CA ASN A 121 -10.13 -7.45 11.11
C ASN A 121 -9.01 -7.99 12.00
N ASP A 122 -8.50 -9.16 11.67
CA ASP A 122 -7.21 -9.65 12.17
C ASP A 122 -6.11 -8.79 11.52
N THR A 123 -6.06 -7.52 11.96
CA THR A 123 -5.24 -6.45 11.39
C THR A 123 -3.90 -6.32 12.11
N SER A 124 -3.25 -7.45 12.39
CA SER A 124 -1.89 -7.46 12.98
C SER A 124 -0.85 -6.78 12.06
N TYR A 125 -1.17 -6.57 10.78
CA TYR A 125 -0.26 -5.98 9.79
C TYR A 125 -0.93 -4.86 8.97
N ASN A 126 -0.19 -3.78 8.72
CA ASN A 126 -0.63 -2.74 7.79
C ASN A 126 -0.94 -3.34 6.42
N TYR A 127 -2.12 -3.00 5.87
CA TYR A 127 -2.57 -3.50 4.57
C TYR A 127 -2.70 -5.04 4.49
N ALA A 128 -3.15 -5.72 5.56
CA ALA A 128 -3.22 -7.18 5.61
C ALA A 128 -3.96 -7.78 4.40
N GLU A 129 -5.16 -7.27 4.07
CA GLU A 129 -5.92 -7.73 2.90
C GLU A 129 -5.23 -7.40 1.58
N GLU A 130 -4.65 -6.23 1.44
CA GLU A 130 -3.88 -5.84 0.26
C GLU A 130 -2.64 -6.72 0.08
N ARG A 131 -1.99 -7.15 1.18
CA ARG A 131 -0.87 -8.10 1.15
C ARG A 131 -1.32 -9.48 0.66
N ARG A 132 -2.45 -9.97 1.15
CA ARG A 132 -3.03 -11.25 0.67
C ARG A 132 -3.34 -11.16 -0.82
N LEU A 133 -3.92 -10.03 -1.25
CA LEU A 133 -4.24 -9.80 -2.65
C LEU A 133 -2.99 -9.67 -3.53
N PHE A 134 -1.95 -9.00 -3.04
CA PHE A 134 -0.67 -8.90 -3.73
C PHE A 134 0.01 -10.27 -3.85
N TYR A 135 -0.01 -11.07 -2.79
CA TYR A 135 0.47 -12.45 -2.82
C TYR A 135 -0.29 -13.29 -3.86
N VAL A 136 -1.63 -13.16 -3.91
CA VAL A 136 -2.43 -13.83 -4.95
C VAL A 136 -1.95 -13.41 -6.33
N ALA A 137 -1.73 -12.11 -6.59
CA ALA A 137 -1.23 -11.63 -7.87
C ALA A 137 0.16 -12.20 -8.22
N LEU A 138 1.08 -12.22 -7.26
CA LEU A 138 2.43 -12.78 -7.43
C LEU A 138 2.40 -14.28 -7.80
N THR A 139 1.48 -15.04 -7.22
CA THR A 139 1.39 -16.49 -7.42
C THR A 139 0.61 -16.91 -8.66
N ARG A 140 0.19 -15.97 -9.52
CA ARG A 140 -0.52 -16.28 -10.79
C ARG A 140 0.43 -16.67 -11.93
N THR A 141 1.72 -16.62 -11.71
CA THR A 141 2.73 -16.95 -12.71
C THR A 141 3.22 -18.39 -12.60
N LYS A 142 3.64 -18.96 -13.74
CA LYS A 142 4.40 -20.20 -13.79
C LYS A 142 5.91 -19.97 -13.83
N ASN A 143 6.34 -18.84 -14.40
CA ASN A 143 7.75 -18.54 -14.62
C ASN A 143 8.19 -17.30 -13.83
N ARG A 144 7.88 -16.08 -14.32
CA ARG A 144 8.38 -14.82 -13.78
C ARG A 144 7.28 -13.82 -13.53
N VAL A 145 7.50 -12.98 -12.51
CA VAL A 145 6.68 -11.78 -12.23
C VAL A 145 7.50 -10.54 -12.49
N PHE A 146 6.94 -9.62 -13.26
CA PHE A 146 7.45 -8.26 -13.41
C PHE A 146 6.52 -7.33 -12.63
N ILE A 147 7.10 -6.38 -11.90
CA ILE A 147 6.33 -5.41 -11.15
C ILE A 147 6.75 -4.02 -11.61
N ILE A 148 5.78 -3.26 -12.12
CA ILE A 148 6.03 -1.91 -12.61
C ILE A 148 5.66 -0.91 -11.52
N THR A 149 6.65 -0.13 -11.11
CA THR A 149 6.54 0.86 -10.04
C THR A 149 7.16 2.19 -10.48
N PRO A 150 6.58 3.35 -10.08
CA PRO A 150 7.18 4.65 -10.38
C PRO A 150 8.43 4.91 -9.53
N GLU A 151 9.45 5.54 -10.12
CA GLU A 151 10.73 5.83 -9.46
C GLU A 151 10.61 6.66 -8.17
N ARG A 152 9.67 7.62 -8.14
CA ARG A 152 9.51 8.57 -7.02
C ARG A 152 8.51 8.13 -5.96
N ARG A 153 7.55 7.28 -6.33
CA ARG A 153 6.49 6.79 -5.44
C ARG A 153 6.30 5.28 -5.59
N PRO A 154 7.36 4.51 -5.36
CA PRO A 154 7.23 3.06 -5.42
C PRO A 154 6.27 2.58 -4.32
N SER A 155 5.55 1.51 -4.63
CA SER A 155 4.69 0.81 -3.67
C SER A 155 5.44 0.48 -2.37
N GLU A 156 4.75 0.54 -1.24
CA GLU A 156 5.28 0.07 0.05
C GLU A 156 5.76 -1.38 -0.03
N PHE A 157 5.01 -2.23 -0.74
CA PHE A 157 5.39 -3.64 -0.93
C PHE A 157 6.70 -3.80 -1.71
N ILE A 158 6.96 -2.91 -2.68
CA ILE A 158 8.21 -2.93 -3.43
C ILE A 158 9.38 -2.45 -2.57
N LYS A 159 9.17 -1.43 -1.75
CA LYS A 159 10.20 -0.98 -0.80
C LYS A 159 10.59 -2.11 0.16
N GLU A 160 9.61 -2.86 0.66
CA GLU A 160 9.87 -4.01 1.54
C GLU A 160 10.67 -5.11 0.84
N LEU A 161 10.27 -5.51 -0.37
CA LEU A 161 10.98 -6.51 -1.15
C LEU A 161 12.44 -6.13 -1.43
N LEU A 162 12.73 -4.85 -1.62
CA LEU A 162 14.07 -4.34 -1.93
C LEU A 162 14.90 -4.04 -0.68
N SER A 163 14.28 -3.75 0.47
CA SER A 163 14.97 -3.48 1.73
C SER A 163 15.48 -4.75 2.43
N GLU A 164 14.95 -5.91 2.06
CA GLU A 164 15.28 -7.20 2.67
C GLU A 164 15.84 -8.20 1.64
N PRO A 165 17.00 -7.91 1.02
CA PRO A 165 17.53 -8.73 -0.06
C PRO A 165 17.89 -10.17 0.38
N HIS A 166 18.19 -10.40 1.67
CA HIS A 166 18.43 -11.74 2.19
C HIS A 166 17.16 -12.61 2.19
N ASN A 167 16.00 -12.00 2.45
CA ASN A 167 14.72 -12.71 2.44
C ASN A 167 14.20 -12.91 1.01
N TYR A 168 14.58 -12.02 0.09
CA TYR A 168 14.11 -12.02 -1.29
C TYR A 168 15.25 -12.00 -2.32
N PRO A 169 16.15 -13.02 -2.33
CA PRO A 169 17.36 -13.00 -3.16
C PRO A 169 17.09 -13.02 -4.67
N ASN A 170 15.91 -13.41 -5.10
CA ASN A 170 15.51 -13.46 -6.50
C ASN A 170 14.79 -12.21 -7.01
N VAL A 171 14.68 -11.18 -6.16
CA VAL A 171 14.12 -9.88 -6.55
C VAL A 171 15.24 -8.99 -7.08
N THR A 172 15.10 -8.55 -8.33
CA THR A 172 16.05 -7.65 -8.98
C THR A 172 15.37 -6.36 -9.41
N LEU A 173 16.06 -5.25 -9.26
CA LEU A 173 15.59 -3.93 -9.70
C LEU A 173 16.19 -3.59 -11.07
N ASN A 174 15.35 -3.45 -12.09
CA ASN A 174 15.72 -2.91 -13.39
C ASN A 174 15.45 -1.41 -13.41
N GLY A 175 16.51 -0.60 -13.41
CA GLY A 175 16.44 0.86 -13.30
C GLY A 175 16.84 1.36 -11.92
N ALA A 176 16.44 2.59 -11.59
CA ALA A 176 16.76 3.21 -10.32
C ALA A 176 15.50 3.80 -9.65
N LEU A 177 15.39 3.63 -8.36
CA LEU A 177 14.41 4.34 -7.55
C LEU A 177 15.02 5.68 -7.09
N LYS A 178 14.21 6.73 -7.12
CA LYS A 178 14.57 8.07 -6.61
C LYS A 178 14.14 8.27 -5.15
N VAL A 179 14.11 7.17 -4.40
CA VAL A 179 13.81 7.12 -2.98
C VAL A 179 14.79 6.15 -2.32
N ASP A 180 15.18 6.45 -1.11
CA ASP A 180 15.98 5.52 -0.32
C ASP A 180 15.06 4.44 0.24
N VAL A 181 15.23 3.20 -0.22
CA VAL A 181 14.44 2.04 0.25
C VAL A 181 14.86 1.60 1.65
N ASN A 182 16.08 1.93 2.06
CA ASN A 182 16.61 1.64 3.38
C ASN A 182 16.44 2.82 4.35
N ALA A 183 15.95 3.97 3.85
CA ALA A 183 15.59 5.04 4.76
C ALA A 183 14.69 4.44 5.84
N PRO A 184 15.03 4.63 7.12
CA PRO A 184 14.19 4.15 8.20
C PRO A 184 12.78 4.65 7.84
N LYS A 185 11.82 3.71 7.73
CA LYS A 185 10.43 4.10 7.57
C LYS A 185 10.26 5.16 8.64
N LYS A 186 10.12 6.42 8.26
CA LYS A 186 9.50 7.39 9.13
C LYS A 186 8.09 6.86 9.26
N ILE A 187 7.95 5.91 10.16
CA ILE A 187 6.68 5.48 10.69
C ILE A 187 6.21 6.76 11.35
N LYS A 188 5.53 7.55 10.54
CA LYS A 188 5.00 8.81 10.98
C LYS A 188 4.04 8.46 12.09
N ASP A 189 4.59 8.56 13.31
CA ASP A 189 3.80 8.47 14.49
C ASP A 189 3.11 7.10 14.68
N CYS A 190 3.91 6.05 14.92
CA CYS A 190 3.40 4.80 15.47
C CYS A 190 3.22 4.90 16.97
N CYS A 191 2.24 4.17 17.45
CA CYS A 191 1.98 4.02 18.87
C CYS A 191 3.21 3.38 19.56
N PRO A 192 3.82 4.05 20.54
CA PRO A 192 4.98 3.52 21.24
C PRO A 192 4.65 2.31 22.14
N ILE A 193 3.36 2.01 22.33
CA ILE A 193 2.90 0.86 23.12
C ILE A 193 2.72 -0.39 22.25
N CYS A 194 2.01 -0.28 21.11
CA CYS A 194 1.60 -1.43 20.32
C CYS A 194 2.05 -1.39 18.86
N GLY A 195 2.77 -0.34 18.44
CA GLY A 195 3.28 -0.21 17.07
C GLY A 195 2.25 0.19 16.01
N TYR A 196 0.97 0.28 16.35
CA TYR A 196 -0.08 0.69 15.41
C TYR A 196 0.05 2.14 14.98
N PRO A 197 -0.41 2.53 13.78
CA PRO A 197 -0.40 3.91 13.34
C PRO A 197 -1.15 4.83 14.30
N MET A 198 -0.62 6.02 14.51
CA MET A 198 -1.28 7.06 15.29
C MET A 198 -2.02 8.02 14.37
N GLN A 199 -3.22 8.44 14.78
CA GLN A 199 -4.02 9.43 14.06
C GLN A 199 -4.09 10.73 14.86
N PHE A 200 -3.73 11.85 14.23
CA PHE A 200 -3.87 13.16 14.87
C PHE A 200 -5.23 13.75 14.54
N LYS A 201 -6.16 13.68 15.49
CA LYS A 201 -7.54 14.11 15.28
C LYS A 201 -8.10 14.85 16.49
N TRP A 202 -9.15 15.60 16.24
CA TRP A 202 -9.91 16.28 17.30
C TRP A 202 -10.69 15.24 18.11
N ASN A 203 -10.47 15.23 19.41
CA ASN A 203 -11.24 14.41 20.34
C ASN A 203 -12.31 15.28 21.00
N LYS A 204 -13.58 15.00 20.70
CA LYS A 204 -14.72 15.76 21.22
C LYS A 204 -14.86 15.67 22.74
N ASN A 205 -14.51 14.52 23.33
CA ASN A 205 -14.66 14.28 24.77
C ASN A 205 -13.72 15.16 25.62
N TYR A 206 -12.56 15.52 25.03
CA TYR A 206 -11.55 16.32 25.74
C TYR A 206 -11.43 17.76 25.20
N GLY A 207 -12.09 18.07 24.07
CA GLY A 207 -11.94 19.36 23.40
C GLY A 207 -10.50 19.64 22.95
N LEU A 208 -9.75 18.60 22.58
CA LEU A 208 -8.32 18.68 22.26
C LEU A 208 -7.99 17.90 20.97
N ARG A 209 -6.94 18.34 20.28
CA ARG A 209 -6.30 17.53 19.25
C ARG A 209 -5.29 16.59 19.90
N LEU A 210 -5.46 15.31 19.65
CA LEU A 210 -4.63 14.25 20.22
C LEU A 210 -4.11 13.32 19.11
N TRP A 211 -2.92 12.81 19.33
CA TRP A 211 -2.44 11.59 18.70
C TRP A 211 -3.13 10.43 19.37
N ILE A 212 -3.93 9.67 18.63
CA ILE A 212 -4.72 8.55 19.12
C ILE A 212 -4.28 7.29 18.38
N CYS A 213 -4.00 6.23 19.11
CA CYS A 213 -3.71 4.93 18.52
C CYS A 213 -4.90 4.45 17.69
N SER A 214 -4.62 3.92 16.49
CA SER A 214 -5.66 3.38 15.60
C SER A 214 -6.05 1.93 15.91
N ASN A 215 -5.38 1.31 16.89
CA ASN A 215 -5.76 -0.01 17.38
C ASN A 215 -7.06 0.07 18.17
N ASP A 216 -7.70 -1.08 18.37
CA ASP A 216 -8.89 -1.17 19.21
C ASP A 216 -8.61 -0.56 20.59
N GLN A 217 -9.56 0.25 21.09
CA GLN A 217 -9.40 0.93 22.38
C GLN A 217 -9.33 -0.05 23.56
N GLU A 218 -9.93 -1.24 23.44
CA GLU A 218 -9.83 -2.29 24.46
C GLU A 218 -8.44 -2.94 24.48
N VAL A 219 -7.74 -2.91 23.33
CA VAL A 219 -6.38 -3.47 23.19
C VAL A 219 -5.32 -2.41 23.47
N CYS A 220 -5.50 -1.19 22.94
CA CYS A 220 -4.56 -0.08 23.13
C CYS A 220 -5.26 1.27 23.10
N GLY A 221 -5.61 1.77 24.27
CA GLY A 221 -6.20 3.09 24.42
C GLY A 221 -5.19 4.25 24.46
N PHE A 222 -3.96 4.06 23.92
CA PHE A 222 -2.93 5.09 24.00
C PHE A 222 -3.31 6.34 23.22
N MET A 223 -3.21 7.47 23.88
CA MET A 223 -3.36 8.79 23.29
C MET A 223 -2.47 9.83 24.00
N THR A 224 -1.98 10.78 23.25
CA THR A 224 -1.12 11.87 23.77
C THR A 224 -1.25 13.14 22.92
N ASN A 225 -0.96 14.28 23.51
CA ASN A 225 -0.72 15.54 22.77
C ASN A 225 0.70 16.05 22.98
N ASP A 226 1.55 15.27 23.63
CA ASP A 226 2.95 15.60 23.88
C ASP A 226 3.86 14.88 22.86
N LYS A 227 4.59 15.68 22.09
CA LYS A 227 5.57 15.21 21.10
C LYS A 227 6.87 15.98 21.31
N ARG A 228 7.87 15.31 21.86
CA ARG A 228 9.18 15.90 22.17
C ARG A 228 10.26 15.27 21.28
N GLY A 229 11.10 16.10 20.69
CA GLY A 229 12.20 15.63 19.86
C GLY A 229 11.79 14.83 18.61
N GLY A 230 10.49 14.84 18.25
CA GLY A 230 9.95 14.04 17.15
C GLY A 230 9.20 12.80 17.60
N ASP A 231 9.35 12.36 18.85
CA ASP A 231 8.73 11.16 19.41
C ASP A 231 7.50 11.45 20.26
N LEU A 232 6.56 10.51 20.29
CA LEU A 232 5.36 10.60 21.12
C LEU A 232 5.70 10.19 22.55
N SER A 233 5.46 11.10 23.51
CA SER A 233 5.76 10.86 24.91
C SER A 233 4.66 10.04 25.59
N ILE A 234 5.08 9.06 26.40
CA ILE A 234 4.18 8.20 27.17
C ILE A 234 4.11 8.73 28.61
N HIS A 235 2.92 9.16 29.01
CA HIS A 235 2.65 9.55 30.39
C HIS A 235 1.50 8.71 30.91
N LYS A 236 1.79 7.61 31.60
CA LYS A 236 0.75 6.83 32.28
C LYS A 236 0.23 7.57 33.50
N CYS A 237 -1.05 7.37 33.78
CA CYS A 237 -1.66 7.91 34.99
C CYS A 237 -1.29 7.06 36.20
N ASP A 238 -0.66 7.65 37.20
CA ASP A 238 -0.24 6.96 38.42
C ASP A 238 -1.43 6.52 39.31
N TRP A 239 -2.62 7.11 39.09
CA TRP A 239 -3.81 6.85 39.90
C TRP A 239 -4.64 5.69 39.41
N CYS A 240 -5.00 5.65 38.12
CA CYS A 240 -5.83 4.59 37.59
C CYS A 240 -5.07 3.52 36.81
N GLN A 241 -3.80 3.76 36.50
CA GLN A 241 -2.88 2.88 35.74
C GLN A 241 -3.33 2.51 34.33
N ASP A 242 -4.62 2.66 34.00
CA ASP A 242 -5.19 2.35 32.67
C ASP A 242 -5.27 3.56 31.75
N GLY A 243 -5.21 4.78 32.30
CA GLY A 243 -5.28 6.03 31.54
C GLY A 243 -3.92 6.64 31.25
N TYR A 244 -3.93 7.61 30.35
CA TYR A 244 -2.76 8.42 30.00
C TYR A 244 -2.98 9.85 30.38
N LEU A 245 -1.89 10.54 30.78
CA LEU A 245 -1.93 11.97 31.08
C LEU A 245 -1.75 12.76 29.79
N VAL A 246 -2.67 13.68 29.54
CA VAL A 246 -2.63 14.61 28.40
C VAL A 246 -2.67 16.04 28.90
N VAL A 247 -2.02 16.96 28.20
CA VAL A 247 -2.03 18.38 28.54
C VAL A 247 -3.42 18.94 28.25
N LYS A 248 -4.06 19.49 29.26
CA LYS A 248 -5.36 20.18 29.20
C LYS A 248 -5.19 21.63 29.59
N SER A 249 -6.11 22.49 29.16
CA SER A 249 -6.20 23.88 29.59
C SER A 249 -7.34 24.07 30.60
N GLY A 250 -7.11 24.83 31.65
CA GLY A 250 -8.10 25.20 32.65
C GLY A 250 -7.97 26.69 33.01
N SER A 251 -8.80 27.17 33.92
CA SER A 251 -8.80 28.58 34.39
C SER A 251 -7.46 29.01 34.98
N GLY A 252 -6.68 28.08 35.55
CA GLY A 252 -5.35 28.32 36.14
C GLY A 252 -4.17 28.06 35.21
N GLY A 253 -4.39 27.79 33.89
CA GLY A 253 -3.34 27.46 32.93
C GLY A 253 -3.39 26.02 32.45
N TYR A 254 -2.24 25.51 31.99
CA TYR A 254 -2.12 24.11 31.49
C TYR A 254 -1.84 23.15 32.64
N PHE A 255 -2.49 21.97 32.58
CA PHE A 255 -2.28 20.90 33.54
C PHE A 255 -2.31 19.53 32.84
N LEU A 256 -1.76 18.51 33.48
CA LEU A 256 -1.84 17.13 33.04
C LEU A 256 -3.10 16.49 33.64
N GLY A 257 -4.03 16.09 32.77
CA GLY A 257 -5.26 15.42 33.17
C GLY A 257 -5.37 14.03 32.58
N CYS A 258 -5.92 13.11 33.34
CA CYS A 258 -6.08 11.73 32.91
C CYS A 258 -7.14 11.60 31.79
N THR A 259 -6.90 10.68 30.85
CA THR A 259 -7.87 10.33 29.80
C THR A 259 -9.08 9.57 30.32
N ASN A 260 -8.97 8.96 31.51
CA ASN A 260 -10.10 8.29 32.19
C ASN A 260 -10.88 9.21 33.14
N TYR A 261 -10.55 10.51 33.15
CA TYR A 261 -11.33 11.48 33.93
C TYR A 261 -12.74 11.61 33.37
N LYS A 262 -13.73 11.50 34.26
CA LYS A 262 -15.14 11.77 33.96
C LYS A 262 -15.70 12.81 34.93
N THR A 263 -16.54 13.68 34.40
CA THR A 263 -17.17 14.77 35.21
C THR A 263 -18.12 14.27 36.28
N ASP A 264 -18.68 13.07 36.11
CA ASP A 264 -19.58 12.40 37.05
C ASP A 264 -18.83 11.67 38.20
N LYS A 265 -17.51 11.81 38.25
CA LYS A 265 -16.61 11.14 39.18
C LYS A 265 -16.59 9.62 39.12
N SER A 266 -17.18 9.01 38.08
CA SER A 266 -17.12 7.56 37.85
C SER A 266 -15.79 7.09 37.27
N GLY A 267 -14.93 8.00 36.88
CA GLY A 267 -13.61 7.73 36.33
C GLY A 267 -12.47 8.18 37.24
N CYS A 268 -11.28 8.32 36.67
CA CYS A 268 -10.10 8.82 37.39
C CYS A 268 -10.27 10.30 37.77
N ASN A 269 -9.95 10.66 39.00
CA ASN A 269 -10.11 12.01 39.51
C ASN A 269 -8.87 12.92 39.30
N ARG A 270 -7.87 12.49 38.50
CA ARG A 270 -6.65 13.27 38.19
C ARG A 270 -6.73 14.00 36.87
#